data_7f319482acd3a6229b84b3a1c10ceeb9
#
_entry.id   7f319482acd3a6229b84b3a1c10ceeb9
#
_cell.length_a   1.000
_cell.length_b   1.000
_cell.length_c   1.000
_cell.angle_alpha   90.00
_cell.angle_beta   90.00
_cell.angle_gamma   90.00
#
_symmetry.space_group_name_H-M   'P 1'
#
loop_
_entity.id
_entity.type
_entity.pdbx_description
1 polymer ?
#
loop_
_entity_poly.entity_id
_entity_poly.type
_entity_poly.pdbx_seq_one_letter_code
_entity_poly.pdbx_strand_id
1 'polypeptide(L)'
;MASKSGWTFDDVPDQTGKTAIVTGSNSGIGLETARFLVMRGASVILAVRNSIKGAEAMDQLTSSQPGSEIEVAHLDLADLSSIQDFANWFSETGRPLDYLINNAGVMGIPRTTTVDGFELQFGTNHLGHFALTGRLMGTLLDNPGSRIVNVASNCLLYTSPSPRDPKTSRMPSSA
;
A
#
# COMPACT_ATOMS: atom_id res chain seq x y z
N MET A 1 -26.79 -3.53 -26.33
CA MET A 1 -26.24 -3.62 -24.95
C MET A 1 -25.07 -2.66 -24.87
N ALA A 2 -25.19 -1.57 -24.12
CA ALA A 2 -24.08 -0.62 -23.93
C ALA A 2 -22.92 -1.36 -23.25
N SER A 3 -21.72 -1.31 -23.84
CA SER A 3 -20.50 -1.78 -23.20
C SER A 3 -20.35 -1.00 -21.89
N LYS A 4 -20.32 -1.70 -20.73
CA LYS A 4 -19.96 -1.04 -19.48
C LYS A 4 -18.62 -0.34 -19.71
N SER A 5 -18.62 0.99 -19.62
CA SER A 5 -17.39 1.76 -19.44
C SER A 5 -16.66 1.12 -18.25
N GLY A 6 -15.32 1.00 -18.31
CA GLY A 6 -14.52 0.28 -17.33
C GLY A 6 -14.90 0.55 -15.87
N TRP A 7 -14.29 -0.15 -14.96
CA TRP A 7 -14.50 -0.04 -13.51
C TRP A 7 -14.31 1.40 -13.02
N THR A 8 -15.25 1.89 -12.21
CA THR A 8 -15.28 3.26 -11.70
C THR A 8 -15.36 3.26 -10.17
N PHE A 9 -15.23 4.43 -9.56
CA PHE A 9 -15.41 4.60 -8.12
C PHE A 9 -16.77 4.09 -7.62
N ASP A 10 -17.83 4.25 -8.41
CA ASP A 10 -19.18 3.80 -8.02
C ASP A 10 -19.30 2.27 -7.90
N ASP A 11 -18.36 1.54 -8.51
CA ASP A 11 -18.29 0.09 -8.41
C ASP A 11 -17.59 -0.39 -7.11
N VAL A 12 -16.98 0.52 -6.31
CA VAL A 12 -16.41 0.18 -5.01
C VAL A 12 -17.54 -0.10 -4.02
N PRO A 13 -17.61 -1.32 -3.44
CA PRO A 13 -18.64 -1.63 -2.46
C PRO A 13 -18.45 -0.82 -1.16
N ASP A 14 -19.45 -0.82 -0.29
CA ASP A 14 -19.37 -0.27 1.06
C ASP A 14 -18.23 -0.95 1.84
N GLN A 15 -17.41 -0.13 2.50
CA GLN A 15 -16.24 -0.53 3.29
C GLN A 15 -16.40 -0.21 4.78
N THR A 16 -17.62 0.11 5.22
CA THR A 16 -17.89 0.41 6.63
C THR A 16 -17.46 -0.75 7.54
N GLY A 17 -16.72 -0.43 8.60
CA GLY A 17 -16.16 -1.41 9.53
C GLY A 17 -14.92 -2.15 9.02
N LYS A 18 -14.36 -1.76 7.86
CA LYS A 18 -13.11 -2.29 7.33
C LYS A 18 -11.93 -1.41 7.73
N THR A 19 -10.80 -2.03 8.05
CA THR A 19 -9.55 -1.34 8.37
C THR A 19 -8.53 -1.53 7.26
N ALA A 20 -7.96 -0.44 6.76
CA ALA A 20 -6.95 -0.45 5.72
C ALA A 20 -5.66 0.24 6.17
N ILE A 21 -4.51 -0.36 5.89
CA ILE A 21 -3.20 0.28 5.96
C ILE A 21 -2.76 0.59 4.53
N VAL A 22 -2.42 1.86 4.25
CA VAL A 22 -1.91 2.29 2.95
C VAL A 22 -0.52 2.90 3.12
N THR A 23 0.52 2.25 2.58
CA THR A 23 1.88 2.77 2.67
C THR A 23 2.11 3.87 1.64
N GLY A 24 2.83 4.94 2.03
CA GLY A 24 3.13 6.07 1.15
C GLY A 24 1.90 6.87 0.72
N SER A 25 0.92 6.98 1.61
CA SER A 25 -0.39 7.58 1.34
C SER A 25 -0.47 9.09 1.55
N ASN A 26 0.65 9.77 1.69
CA ASN A 26 0.69 11.24 1.78
C ASN A 26 0.59 11.96 0.43
N SER A 27 0.62 11.24 -0.69
CA SER A 27 0.54 11.82 -2.04
C SER A 27 0.24 10.75 -3.11
N GLY A 28 -0.07 11.21 -4.34
CA GLY A 28 -0.18 10.37 -5.53
C GLY A 28 -1.19 9.24 -5.40
N ILE A 29 -0.85 8.06 -5.94
CA ILE A 29 -1.74 6.89 -5.98
C ILE A 29 -2.14 6.44 -4.58
N GLY A 30 -1.22 6.47 -3.61
CA GLY A 30 -1.51 6.09 -2.23
C GLY A 30 -2.55 7.00 -1.56
N LEU A 31 -2.47 8.31 -1.78
CA LEU A 31 -3.46 9.26 -1.28
C LEU A 31 -4.83 9.06 -1.92
N GLU A 32 -4.88 8.85 -3.24
CA GLU A 32 -6.16 8.60 -3.93
C GLU A 32 -6.77 7.25 -3.51
N THR A 33 -5.94 6.23 -3.32
CA THR A 33 -6.41 4.94 -2.76
C THR A 33 -7.01 5.11 -1.38
N ALA A 34 -6.33 5.85 -0.49
CA ALA A 34 -6.85 6.18 0.83
C ALA A 34 -8.17 6.97 0.74
N ARG A 35 -8.25 7.96 -0.17
CA ARG A 35 -9.46 8.75 -0.42
C ARG A 35 -10.66 7.86 -0.77
N PHE A 36 -10.49 6.94 -1.71
CA PHE A 36 -11.58 6.06 -2.15
C PHE A 36 -12.05 5.13 -1.04
N LEU A 37 -11.14 4.59 -0.23
CA LEU A 37 -11.49 3.76 0.91
C LEU A 37 -12.25 4.55 1.98
N VAL A 38 -11.77 5.76 2.32
CA VAL A 38 -12.42 6.68 3.26
C VAL A 38 -13.82 7.06 2.77
N MET A 39 -13.98 7.41 1.50
CA MET A 39 -15.28 7.76 0.91
C MET A 39 -16.28 6.60 0.92
N ARG A 40 -15.81 5.36 1.05
CA ARG A 40 -16.66 4.16 1.18
C ARG A 40 -16.78 3.67 2.63
N GLY A 41 -16.33 4.46 3.61
CA GLY A 41 -16.54 4.20 5.03
C GLY A 41 -15.50 3.33 5.73
N ALA A 42 -14.35 3.06 5.09
CA ALA A 42 -13.25 2.37 5.76
C ALA A 42 -12.54 3.27 6.78
N SER A 43 -12.05 2.66 7.86
CA SER A 43 -11.01 3.22 8.73
C SER A 43 -9.65 3.08 8.03
N VAL A 44 -8.93 4.19 7.82
CA VAL A 44 -7.70 4.18 7.02
C VAL A 44 -6.51 4.69 7.81
N ILE A 45 -5.45 3.90 7.84
CA ILE A 45 -4.16 4.26 8.42
C ILE A 45 -3.23 4.71 7.29
N LEU A 46 -2.87 6.00 7.34
CA LEU A 46 -1.89 6.60 6.46
C LEU A 46 -0.49 6.28 6.99
N ALA A 47 0.11 5.21 6.50
CA ALA A 47 1.45 4.77 6.89
C ALA A 47 2.51 5.51 6.07
N VAL A 48 3.17 6.51 6.68
CA VAL A 48 4.02 7.47 5.98
C VAL A 48 5.33 7.74 6.73
N ARG A 49 6.41 7.99 5.98
CA ARG A 49 7.70 8.34 6.56
C ARG A 49 7.72 9.77 7.12
N ASN A 50 7.06 10.70 6.46
CA ASN A 50 6.99 12.10 6.87
C ASN A 50 5.64 12.38 7.53
N SER A 51 5.62 12.47 8.86
CA SER A 51 4.40 12.68 9.64
C SER A 51 3.73 14.03 9.37
N ILE A 52 4.50 15.08 9.02
CA ILE A 52 3.94 16.41 8.68
C ILE A 52 3.10 16.29 7.40
N LYS A 53 3.68 15.70 6.34
CA LYS A 53 2.94 15.44 5.09
C LYS A 53 1.78 14.47 5.29
N GLY A 54 1.91 13.54 6.23
CA GLY A 54 0.82 12.65 6.62
C GLY A 54 -0.34 13.41 7.23
N ALA A 55 -0.07 14.35 8.14
CA ALA A 55 -1.09 15.20 8.75
C ALA A 55 -1.79 16.09 7.71
N GLU A 56 -1.03 16.71 6.80
CA GLU A 56 -1.60 17.49 5.68
C GLU A 56 -2.55 16.64 4.81
N ALA A 57 -2.16 15.40 4.52
CA ALA A 57 -2.99 14.46 3.76
C ALA A 57 -4.26 14.07 4.54
N MET A 58 -4.14 13.82 5.83
CA MET A 58 -5.28 13.53 6.71
C MET A 58 -6.26 14.72 6.74
N ASP A 59 -5.77 15.95 6.90
CA ASP A 59 -6.59 17.16 6.90
C ASP A 59 -7.35 17.32 5.57
N GLN A 60 -6.67 17.07 4.45
CA GLN A 60 -7.28 17.11 3.12
C GLN A 60 -8.40 16.06 2.98
N LEU A 61 -8.19 14.85 3.45
CA LEU A 61 -9.18 13.77 3.38
C LEU A 61 -10.37 14.05 4.31
N THR A 62 -10.11 14.46 5.55
CA THR A 62 -11.14 14.79 6.55
C THR A 62 -11.99 15.97 6.09
N SER A 63 -11.40 16.99 5.45
CA SER A 63 -12.14 18.12 4.90
C SER A 63 -13.09 17.71 3.78
N SER A 64 -12.70 16.71 2.97
CA SER A 64 -13.54 16.19 1.89
C SER A 64 -14.59 15.18 2.37
N GLN A 65 -14.35 14.51 3.49
CA GLN A 65 -15.23 13.50 4.09
C GLN A 65 -15.28 13.67 5.61
N PRO A 66 -16.08 14.62 6.13
CA PRO A 66 -16.21 14.84 7.58
C PRO A 66 -16.73 13.59 8.31
N GLY A 67 -16.13 13.30 9.46
CA GLY A 67 -16.50 12.12 10.27
C GLY A 67 -15.83 10.82 9.84
N SER A 68 -14.92 10.86 8.87
CA SER A 68 -14.13 9.69 8.50
C SER A 68 -13.11 9.30 9.57
N GLU A 69 -12.84 8.00 9.67
CA GLU A 69 -11.83 7.44 10.56
C GLU A 69 -10.49 7.36 9.84
N ILE A 70 -9.61 8.34 10.10
CA ILE A 70 -8.28 8.41 9.48
C ILE A 70 -7.25 8.59 10.58
N GLU A 71 -6.16 7.83 10.50
CA GLU A 71 -5.03 7.92 11.42
C GLU A 71 -3.72 8.02 10.64
N VAL A 72 -2.79 8.84 11.11
CA VAL A 72 -1.43 8.92 10.56
C VAL A 72 -0.49 8.13 11.45
N ALA A 73 0.23 7.20 10.87
CA ALA A 73 1.25 6.42 11.57
C ALA A 73 2.60 6.51 10.87
N HIS A 74 3.66 6.67 11.65
CA HIS A 74 5.02 6.73 11.13
C HIS A 74 5.48 5.35 10.64
N LEU A 75 5.97 5.29 9.39
CA LEU A 75 6.55 4.09 8.79
C LEU A 75 7.65 4.48 7.79
N ASP A 76 8.90 4.16 8.10
CA ASP A 76 9.99 4.19 7.11
C ASP A 76 10.32 2.77 6.64
N LEU A 77 10.00 2.49 5.38
CA LEU A 77 10.28 1.19 4.76
C LEU A 77 11.77 0.97 4.45
N ALA A 78 12.60 2.02 4.61
CA ALA A 78 14.05 1.92 4.48
C ALA A 78 14.75 1.63 5.83
N ASP A 79 13.97 1.30 6.88
CA ASP A 79 14.46 1.01 8.23
C ASP A 79 13.65 -0.16 8.81
N LEU A 80 14.31 -1.31 9.01
CA LEU A 80 13.66 -2.50 9.56
C LEU A 80 13.19 -2.31 11.01
N SER A 81 13.80 -1.42 11.78
CA SER A 81 13.35 -1.09 13.14
C SER A 81 12.04 -0.30 13.10
N SER A 82 11.92 0.69 12.21
CA SER A 82 10.68 1.43 11.99
C SER A 82 9.52 0.52 11.56
N ILE A 83 9.81 -0.46 10.70
CA ILE A 83 8.82 -1.46 10.27
C ILE A 83 8.37 -2.32 11.46
N GLN A 84 9.31 -2.73 12.32
CA GLN A 84 9.00 -3.51 13.51
C GLN A 84 8.11 -2.73 14.47
N ASP A 85 8.48 -1.48 14.76
CA ASP A 85 7.75 -0.62 15.69
C ASP A 85 6.32 -0.36 15.20
N PHE A 86 6.17 -0.07 13.90
CA PHE A 86 4.85 0.10 13.27
C PHE A 86 3.98 -1.17 13.39
N ALA A 87 4.56 -2.34 13.08
CA ALA A 87 3.80 -3.58 13.13
C ALA A 87 3.42 -3.97 14.56
N ASN A 88 4.29 -3.76 15.54
CA ASN A 88 4.01 -3.98 16.94
C ASN A 88 2.88 -3.04 17.42
N TRP A 89 3.03 -1.73 17.13
CA TRP A 89 2.01 -0.74 17.46
C TRP A 89 0.64 -1.13 16.88
N PHE A 90 0.56 -1.50 15.60
CA PHE A 90 -0.71 -1.88 14.99
C PHE A 90 -1.30 -3.13 15.65
N SER A 91 -0.48 -4.15 15.89
CA SER A 91 -0.91 -5.41 16.52
C SER A 91 -1.44 -5.18 17.95
N GLU A 92 -0.82 -4.28 18.71
CA GLU A 92 -1.25 -3.91 20.07
C GLU A 92 -2.61 -3.22 20.09
N THR A 93 -3.05 -2.59 18.99
CA THR A 93 -4.38 -1.99 18.89
C THR A 93 -5.51 -3.02 18.93
N GLY A 94 -5.22 -4.28 18.62
CA GLY A 94 -6.22 -5.35 18.52
C GLY A 94 -7.22 -5.18 17.38
N ARG A 95 -7.02 -4.18 16.48
CA ARG A 95 -7.90 -3.95 15.34
C ARG A 95 -7.72 -5.04 14.28
N PRO A 96 -8.80 -5.51 13.62
CA PRO A 96 -8.67 -6.36 12.44
C PRO A 96 -7.99 -5.58 11.30
N LEU A 97 -7.23 -6.27 10.46
CA LEU A 97 -6.65 -5.70 9.26
C LEU A 97 -7.30 -6.33 8.02
N ASP A 98 -8.13 -5.56 7.32
CA ASP A 98 -8.80 -6.05 6.12
C ASP A 98 -7.95 -5.86 4.87
N TYR A 99 -7.26 -4.72 4.77
CA TYR A 99 -6.46 -4.38 3.58
C TYR A 99 -5.08 -3.88 3.97
N LEU A 100 -4.05 -4.58 3.51
CA LEU A 100 -2.67 -4.08 3.51
C LEU A 100 -2.30 -3.68 2.07
N ILE A 101 -2.16 -2.37 1.83
CA ILE A 101 -1.86 -1.83 0.51
C ILE A 101 -0.40 -1.35 0.49
N ASN A 102 0.46 -2.17 -0.06
CA ASN A 102 1.88 -1.94 -0.26
C ASN A 102 2.07 -1.05 -1.50
N ASN A 103 1.94 0.28 -1.30
CA ASN A 103 1.95 1.26 -2.37
C ASN A 103 3.23 2.11 -2.40
N ALA A 104 3.85 2.38 -1.24
CA ALA A 104 5.02 3.24 -1.18
C ALA A 104 6.14 2.79 -2.13
N GLY A 105 6.87 3.75 -2.64
CA GLY A 105 8.03 3.46 -3.48
C GLY A 105 8.85 4.68 -3.80
N VAL A 106 10.12 4.45 -4.06
CA VAL A 106 11.07 5.45 -4.56
C VAL A 106 11.62 4.99 -5.89
N MET A 107 11.85 5.93 -6.81
CA MET A 107 12.32 5.61 -8.17
C MET A 107 13.21 6.75 -8.71
N GLY A 108 14.20 6.39 -9.52
CA GLY A 108 15.04 7.38 -10.22
C GLY A 108 15.93 8.20 -9.28
N ILE A 109 16.29 7.66 -8.14
CA ILE A 109 17.15 8.29 -7.14
C ILE A 109 18.62 7.86 -7.33
N PRO A 110 19.61 8.68 -6.92
CA PRO A 110 21.01 8.25 -6.88
C PRO A 110 21.19 6.98 -6.06
N ARG A 111 22.18 6.17 -6.44
CA ARG A 111 22.48 4.94 -5.69
C ARG A 111 22.90 5.27 -4.26
N THR A 112 22.13 4.78 -3.31
CA THR A 112 22.39 4.88 -1.88
C THR A 112 21.82 3.66 -1.17
N THR A 113 22.02 3.56 0.15
CA THR A 113 21.58 2.40 0.93
C THR A 113 20.54 2.79 1.98
N THR A 114 19.73 1.80 2.39
CA THR A 114 18.88 1.88 3.57
C THR A 114 19.73 1.89 4.85
N VAL A 115 19.11 2.13 6.00
CA VAL A 115 19.75 2.01 7.32
C VAL A 115 20.38 0.64 7.51
N ASP A 116 19.74 -0.40 6.99
CA ASP A 116 20.17 -1.80 7.09
C ASP A 116 21.16 -2.23 5.99
N GLY A 117 21.63 -1.31 5.14
CA GLY A 117 22.67 -1.54 4.14
C GLY A 117 22.17 -2.11 2.80
N PHE A 118 20.87 -2.23 2.55
CA PHE A 118 20.31 -2.63 1.27
C PHE A 118 20.31 -1.46 0.27
N GLU A 119 20.40 -1.75 -1.04
CA GLU A 119 20.18 -0.70 -2.06
C GLU A 119 18.78 -0.06 -1.83
N LEU A 120 18.73 1.27 -1.88
CA LEU A 120 17.58 2.02 -1.35
C LEU A 120 16.27 1.74 -2.09
N GLN A 121 16.25 1.60 -3.42
CA GLN A 121 15.02 1.27 -4.15
C GLN A 121 14.57 -0.15 -3.84
N PHE A 122 15.48 -1.12 -3.91
CA PHE A 122 15.17 -2.51 -3.61
C PHE A 122 14.78 -2.68 -2.14
N GLY A 123 15.51 -2.04 -1.23
CA GLY A 123 15.23 -2.05 0.20
C GLY A 123 13.85 -1.50 0.52
N THR A 124 13.53 -0.30 0.05
CA THR A 124 12.25 0.37 0.33
C THR A 124 11.09 -0.31 -0.38
N ASN A 125 11.21 -0.52 -1.71
CA ASN A 125 10.07 -0.92 -2.54
C ASN A 125 9.73 -2.41 -2.38
N HIS A 126 10.73 -3.25 -2.09
CA HIS A 126 10.55 -4.69 -2.00
C HIS A 126 10.78 -5.24 -0.59
N LEU A 127 12.00 -5.15 -0.06
CA LEU A 127 12.34 -5.78 1.22
C LEU A 127 11.55 -5.19 2.40
N GLY A 128 11.34 -3.87 2.42
CA GLY A 128 10.56 -3.20 3.44
C GLY A 128 9.10 -3.67 3.46
N HIS A 129 8.46 -3.75 2.30
CA HIS A 129 7.10 -4.27 2.20
C HIS A 129 7.02 -5.77 2.52
N PHE A 130 8.04 -6.55 2.14
CA PHE A 130 8.11 -7.96 2.50
C PHE A 130 8.19 -8.13 4.02
N ALA A 131 9.06 -7.37 4.69
CA ALA A 131 9.20 -7.37 6.14
C ALA A 131 7.90 -6.92 6.85
N LEU A 132 7.28 -5.82 6.38
CA LEU A 132 6.00 -5.33 6.90
C LEU A 132 4.90 -6.39 6.79
N THR A 133 4.75 -6.97 5.61
CA THR A 133 3.77 -8.03 5.36
C THR A 133 3.99 -9.24 6.28
N GLY A 134 5.24 -9.69 6.40
CA GLY A 134 5.59 -10.82 7.28
C GLY A 134 5.27 -10.55 8.75
N ARG A 135 5.52 -9.32 9.23
CA ARG A 135 5.23 -8.94 10.62
C ARG A 135 3.73 -8.79 10.92
N LEU A 136 2.94 -8.36 9.93
CA LEU A 136 1.47 -8.23 10.05
C LEU A 136 0.73 -9.52 9.67
N MET A 137 1.45 -10.59 9.28
CA MET A 137 0.84 -11.82 8.78
C MET A 137 -0.11 -12.47 9.80
N GLY A 138 0.24 -12.46 11.10
CA GLY A 138 -0.65 -12.96 12.15
C GLY A 138 -2.00 -12.26 12.13
N THR A 139 -1.98 -10.93 12.20
CA THR A 139 -3.21 -10.10 12.18
C THR A 139 -4.04 -10.30 10.89
N LEU A 140 -3.35 -10.48 9.74
CA LEU A 140 -4.02 -10.75 8.47
C LEU A 140 -4.68 -12.13 8.45
N LEU A 141 -4.03 -13.16 8.98
CA LEU A 141 -4.57 -14.52 9.03
C LEU A 141 -5.73 -14.67 10.02
N ASP A 142 -5.70 -13.90 11.12
CA ASP A 142 -6.78 -13.87 12.12
C ASP A 142 -8.04 -13.17 11.61
N ASN A 143 -7.96 -12.46 10.47
CA ASN A 143 -9.09 -11.79 9.83
C ASN A 143 -9.45 -12.44 8.47
N PRO A 144 -10.37 -13.44 8.45
CA PRO A 144 -10.75 -14.12 7.22
C PRO A 144 -11.30 -13.15 6.17
N GLY A 145 -10.73 -13.20 4.97
CA GLY A 145 -11.10 -12.30 3.87
C GLY A 145 -10.19 -11.08 3.72
N SER A 146 -9.19 -10.92 4.59
CA SER A 146 -8.14 -9.89 4.42
C SER A 146 -7.47 -9.99 3.04
N ARG A 147 -6.92 -8.86 2.57
CA ARG A 147 -6.25 -8.75 1.26
C ARG A 147 -4.91 -8.02 1.40
N ILE A 148 -3.91 -8.53 0.72
CA ILE A 148 -2.64 -7.85 0.51
C ILE A 148 -2.62 -7.39 -0.95
N VAL A 149 -2.43 -6.10 -1.17
CA VAL A 149 -2.35 -5.50 -2.51
C VAL A 149 -0.96 -4.91 -2.70
N ASN A 150 -0.21 -5.41 -3.67
CA ASN A 150 1.09 -4.86 -4.02
C ASN A 150 0.96 -4.00 -5.28
N VAL A 151 1.28 -2.71 -5.15
CA VAL A 151 1.34 -1.80 -6.30
C VAL A 151 2.66 -2.05 -7.03
N ALA A 152 2.57 -2.40 -8.31
CA ALA A 152 3.70 -2.73 -9.15
C ALA A 152 3.67 -1.95 -10.46
N SER A 153 4.84 -1.87 -11.12
CA SER A 153 4.93 -1.23 -12.43
C SER A 153 4.60 -2.20 -13.57
N ASN A 154 3.94 -1.69 -14.61
CA ASN A 154 3.77 -2.43 -15.86
C ASN A 154 5.10 -2.84 -16.50
N CYS A 155 6.22 -2.20 -16.14
CA CYS A 155 7.55 -2.59 -16.59
C CYS A 155 7.90 -4.03 -16.21
N LEU A 156 7.37 -4.56 -15.11
CA LEU A 156 7.58 -5.94 -14.70
C LEU A 156 7.03 -6.94 -15.72
N LEU A 157 6.04 -6.56 -16.52
CA LEU A 157 5.48 -7.42 -17.57
C LEU A 157 6.47 -7.71 -18.70
N TYR A 158 7.50 -6.86 -18.90
CA TYR A 158 8.53 -7.09 -19.92
C TYR A 158 9.85 -7.58 -19.35
N THR A 159 10.14 -7.26 -18.08
CA THR A 159 11.43 -7.57 -17.45
C THR A 159 11.45 -8.90 -16.71
N SER A 160 10.27 -9.39 -16.30
CA SER A 160 10.11 -10.66 -15.60
C SER A 160 8.89 -11.42 -16.15
N PRO A 161 8.92 -11.85 -17.42
CA PRO A 161 7.78 -12.55 -18.01
C PRO A 161 7.52 -13.87 -17.28
N SER A 162 6.26 -14.07 -16.90
CA SER A 162 5.80 -15.34 -16.30
C SER A 162 5.08 -16.17 -17.36
N PRO A 163 5.33 -17.49 -17.46
CA PRO A 163 4.58 -18.36 -18.36
C PRO A 163 3.08 -18.44 -18.02
N ARG A 164 2.68 -17.93 -16.84
CA ARG A 164 1.27 -17.79 -16.45
C ARG A 164 0.63 -16.48 -16.94
N ASP A 165 1.41 -15.56 -17.48
CA ASP A 165 0.92 -14.29 -18.02
C ASP A 165 0.63 -14.45 -19.52
N PRO A 166 -0.64 -14.47 -19.95
CA PRO A 166 -0.98 -14.70 -21.36
C PRO A 166 -0.49 -13.59 -22.29
N LYS A 167 -0.12 -12.42 -21.77
CA LYS A 167 0.38 -11.29 -22.57
C LYS A 167 1.90 -11.31 -22.75
N THR A 168 2.63 -11.94 -21.86
CA THR A 168 4.10 -11.97 -21.89
C THR A 168 4.68 -13.25 -22.48
N SER A 169 3.83 -14.26 -22.77
CA SER A 169 4.26 -15.54 -23.37
C SER A 169 4.76 -15.43 -24.83
N ARG A 170 4.72 -14.23 -25.44
CA ARG A 170 5.24 -13.98 -26.77
C ARG A 170 6.58 -13.23 -26.71
N MET A 171 7.60 -13.85 -26.18
CA MET A 171 8.95 -13.46 -26.55
C MET A 171 9.19 -13.87 -28.00
N PRO A 172 9.65 -12.97 -28.89
CA PRO A 172 10.13 -13.40 -30.19
C PRO A 172 11.24 -14.41 -29.95
N SER A 173 11.11 -15.60 -30.50
CA SER A 173 12.25 -16.50 -30.61
C SER A 173 13.32 -15.74 -31.39
N SER A 174 14.38 -15.32 -30.71
CA SER A 174 15.57 -14.83 -31.39
C SER A 174 16.08 -15.94 -32.29
N ALA A 175 15.98 -15.71 -33.57
CA ALA A 175 16.70 -16.50 -34.59
C ALA A 175 18.21 -16.33 -34.39
#